data_daf220699d57df4ce1f610b35c980551
#
_entry.id   daf220699d57df4ce1f610b35c980551
#
_cell.length_a   1.000
_cell.length_b   1.000
_cell.length_c   1.000
_cell.angle_alpha   90.00
_cell.angle_beta   90.00
_cell.angle_gamma   90.00
#
_symmetry.space_group_name_H-M   'P 1'
#
loop_
_entity.id
_entity.type
_entity.pdbx_description
1 polymer ?
#
loop_
_entity_poly.entity_id
_entity_poly.type
_entity_poly.pdbx_seq_one_letter_code
_entity_poly.pdbx_strand_id
1 'polypeptide(L)'
;DGEEFQTLHISKKGPATIQAADIICPEAVEVVDPEQVICTLEKGASLEMEIYAVTGTGYKSSIENKVSYDFGEDVVVLDATFTPIRKADYLSEPARVGLDKKYDKVHINVETDGTITPLQAITMAAKVCMENLDEVLTVSDLELEESFMVQKPQVEDVKKVNTMMIEDLDL
;
A
#
# COMPACT_ATOMS: atom_id res chain seq x y z
N ASP A 1 10.93 19.51 -14.13
CA ASP A 1 9.57 19.04 -13.90
C ASP A 1 9.30 19.32 -12.43
N GLY A 2 8.58 20.43 -12.12
CA GLY A 2 8.24 20.78 -10.74
C GLY A 2 7.14 19.83 -10.26
N GLU A 3 7.39 19.16 -9.12
CA GLU A 3 6.33 18.42 -8.45
C GLU A 3 5.21 19.42 -8.10
N GLU A 4 4.01 19.16 -8.59
CA GLU A 4 2.87 20.05 -8.42
C GLU A 4 2.26 19.86 -7.03
N PHE A 5 2.23 20.91 -6.22
CA PHE A 5 1.59 20.83 -4.90
C PHE A 5 0.08 20.88 -5.04
N GLN A 6 -0.58 20.13 -4.18
CA GLN A 6 -2.00 20.28 -3.92
C GLN A 6 -2.19 21.07 -2.63
N THR A 7 -2.88 22.19 -2.69
CA THR A 7 -3.12 23.03 -1.53
C THR A 7 -4.48 22.69 -0.91
N LEU A 8 -4.45 22.36 0.37
CA LEU A 8 -5.64 22.08 1.18
C LEU A 8 -5.82 23.19 2.21
N HIS A 9 -7.05 23.46 2.61
CA HIS A 9 -7.37 24.55 3.53
C HIS A 9 -8.19 24.06 4.71
N ILE A 10 -7.87 24.59 5.89
CA ILE A 10 -8.70 24.46 7.09
C ILE A 10 -9.01 25.87 7.58
N SER A 11 -10.31 26.15 7.80
CA SER A 11 -10.75 27.40 8.43
C SER A 11 -11.90 27.10 9.37
N LYS A 12 -11.65 27.20 10.70
CA LYS A 12 -12.68 27.01 11.73
C LYS A 12 -12.53 27.96 12.89
N LYS A 13 -13.67 28.27 13.53
CA LYS A 13 -13.78 29.10 14.75
C LYS A 13 -14.30 28.25 15.89
N GLY A 14 -13.65 28.43 17.08
CA GLY A 14 -14.02 27.71 18.29
C GLY A 14 -15.28 28.30 18.99
N PRO A 15 -15.86 27.53 19.91
CA PRO A 15 -15.36 26.22 20.39
C PRO A 15 -15.69 25.09 19.42
N ALA A 16 -14.71 24.31 19.00
CA ALA A 16 -14.88 23.18 18.08
C ALA A 16 -13.72 22.19 18.17
N THR A 17 -14.01 20.92 17.92
CA THR A 17 -12.98 19.92 17.62
C THR A 17 -12.80 19.87 16.10
N ILE A 18 -11.58 20.05 15.63
CA ILE A 18 -11.23 19.98 14.20
C ILE A 18 -10.83 18.55 13.89
N GLN A 19 -11.50 18.00 12.91
CA GLN A 19 -11.23 16.65 12.38
C GLN A 19 -10.70 16.74 10.94
N ALA A 20 -10.15 15.65 10.45
CA ALA A 20 -9.66 15.58 9.08
C ALA A 20 -10.77 15.79 8.03
N ALA A 21 -12.02 15.49 8.38
CA ALA A 21 -13.21 15.83 7.56
C ALA A 21 -13.39 17.34 7.32
N ASP A 22 -12.79 18.19 8.15
CA ASP A 22 -12.90 19.65 8.04
C ASP A 22 -11.89 20.25 7.04
N ILE A 23 -11.00 19.43 6.49
CA ILE A 23 -10.04 19.82 5.46
C ILE A 23 -10.79 19.98 4.14
N ILE A 24 -10.68 21.13 3.54
CA ILE A 24 -11.17 21.38 2.18
C ILE A 24 -10.11 20.89 1.21
N CYS A 25 -10.40 19.78 0.56
CA CYS A 25 -9.51 19.12 -0.40
C CYS A 25 -9.89 19.48 -1.84
N PRO A 26 -8.89 19.64 -2.76
CA PRO A 26 -9.15 19.67 -4.19
C PRO A 26 -9.56 18.26 -4.69
N GLU A 27 -10.12 18.17 -5.90
CA GLU A 27 -10.62 16.91 -6.48
C GLU A 27 -9.58 15.78 -6.56
N ALA A 28 -8.30 16.12 -6.58
CA ALA A 28 -7.19 15.17 -6.70
C ALA A 28 -6.78 14.55 -5.36
N VAL A 29 -7.33 15.00 -4.22
CA VAL A 29 -6.92 14.57 -2.87
C VAL A 29 -8.13 14.11 -2.09
N GLU A 30 -8.03 12.94 -1.47
CA GLU A 30 -9.05 12.36 -0.60
C GLU A 30 -8.50 12.09 0.79
N VAL A 31 -9.29 12.41 1.82
CA VAL A 31 -8.95 12.12 3.22
C VAL A 31 -9.35 10.69 3.53
N VAL A 32 -8.38 9.86 3.90
CA VAL A 32 -8.58 8.42 4.17
C VAL A 32 -9.32 8.19 5.48
N ASP A 33 -8.96 8.92 6.54
CA ASP A 33 -9.61 8.85 7.86
C ASP A 33 -10.22 10.20 8.23
N PRO A 34 -11.50 10.42 7.90
CA PRO A 34 -12.17 11.68 8.18
C PRO A 34 -12.41 11.93 9.67
N GLU A 35 -12.41 10.92 10.52
CA GLU A 35 -12.65 11.04 11.97
C GLU A 35 -11.39 11.39 12.75
N GLN A 36 -10.22 11.37 12.13
CA GLN A 36 -8.95 11.72 12.76
C GLN A 36 -9.01 13.14 13.33
N VAL A 37 -8.84 13.26 14.65
CA VAL A 37 -8.83 14.57 15.34
C VAL A 37 -7.47 15.24 15.11
N ILE A 38 -7.51 16.49 14.64
CA ILE A 38 -6.32 17.33 14.43
C ILE A 38 -6.04 18.17 15.68
N CYS A 39 -7.04 18.94 16.12
CA CYS A 39 -6.92 19.76 17.33
C CYS A 39 -8.30 20.14 17.89
N THR A 40 -8.30 20.73 19.10
CA THR A 40 -9.51 21.29 19.72
C THR A 40 -9.31 22.78 19.94
N LEU A 41 -10.28 23.57 19.52
CA LEU A 41 -10.30 25.02 19.69
C LEU A 41 -11.20 25.41 20.87
N GLU A 42 -10.68 26.29 21.71
CA GLU A 42 -11.47 26.91 22.79
C GLU A 42 -12.36 28.05 22.27
N LYS A 43 -13.24 28.54 23.12
CA LYS A 43 -14.13 29.66 22.80
C LYS A 43 -13.33 30.92 22.49
N GLY A 44 -13.57 31.47 21.29
CA GLY A 44 -12.88 32.68 20.80
C GLY A 44 -11.59 32.43 20.03
N ALA A 45 -11.12 31.18 19.98
CA ALA A 45 -9.99 30.78 19.11
C ALA A 45 -10.47 30.58 17.67
N SER A 46 -9.57 30.81 16.71
CA SER A 46 -9.79 30.49 15.30
C SER A 46 -8.51 29.82 14.76
N LEU A 47 -8.69 28.84 13.90
CA LEU A 47 -7.59 28.22 13.13
C LEU A 47 -7.85 28.47 11.66
N GLU A 48 -6.84 29.02 11.01
CA GLU A 48 -6.75 29.12 9.57
C GLU A 48 -5.39 28.57 9.16
N MET A 49 -5.38 27.52 8.34
CA MET A 49 -4.16 26.80 7.98
C MET A 49 -4.23 26.32 6.53
N GLU A 50 -3.13 26.48 5.84
CA GLU A 50 -2.90 25.90 4.52
C GLU A 50 -1.98 24.68 4.67
N ILE A 51 -2.32 23.59 3.98
CA ILE A 51 -1.54 22.35 3.98
C ILE A 51 -1.14 22.07 2.53
N TYR A 52 0.15 21.87 2.31
CA TYR A 52 0.70 21.52 1.00
C TYR A 52 0.96 20.03 0.95
N ALA A 53 0.28 19.34 0.04
CA ALA A 53 0.43 17.91 -0.20
C ALA A 53 1.13 17.65 -1.53
N VAL A 54 2.01 16.66 -1.55
CA VAL A 54 2.73 16.21 -2.74
C VAL A 54 2.63 14.70 -2.86
N THR A 55 2.80 14.19 -4.07
CA THR A 55 2.98 12.77 -4.32
C THR A 55 4.47 12.42 -4.33
N GLY A 56 4.81 11.21 -3.92
CA GLY A 56 6.20 10.77 -3.91
C GLY A 56 6.34 9.27 -3.66
N THR A 57 7.57 8.83 -3.44
CA THR A 57 7.90 7.43 -3.15
C THR A 57 8.82 7.32 -1.95
N GLY A 58 8.62 6.29 -1.14
CA GLY A 58 9.47 6.00 0.02
C GLY A 58 9.29 6.98 1.17
N TYR A 59 10.39 7.49 1.70
CA TYR A 59 10.46 8.44 2.80
C TYR A 59 11.35 9.62 2.42
N LYS A 60 10.89 10.83 2.71
CA LYS A 60 11.69 12.07 2.60
C LYS A 60 11.68 12.78 3.94
N SER A 61 12.85 13.14 4.45
CA SER A 61 12.98 13.92 5.67
C SER A 61 12.57 15.39 5.46
N SER A 62 12.21 16.07 6.54
CA SER A 62 11.88 17.51 6.52
C SER A 62 13.05 18.36 5.97
N ILE A 63 14.30 17.94 6.19
CA ILE A 63 15.48 18.63 5.66
C ILE A 63 15.53 18.50 4.13
N GLU A 64 15.30 17.30 3.59
CA GLU A 64 15.26 17.06 2.14
C GLU A 64 14.10 17.79 1.48
N ASN A 65 12.93 17.80 2.13
CA ASN A 65 11.77 18.55 1.66
C ASN A 65 12.04 20.07 1.62
N LYS A 66 12.75 20.62 2.61
CA LYS A 66 13.16 22.03 2.61
C LYS A 66 14.10 22.38 1.44
N VAL A 67 14.98 21.46 1.06
CA VAL A 67 15.92 21.68 -0.05
C VAL A 67 15.21 21.53 -1.40
N SER A 68 14.26 20.58 -1.49
CA SER A 68 13.53 20.31 -2.73
C SER A 68 12.51 21.39 -3.06
N TYR A 69 11.94 22.03 -2.04
CA TYR A 69 10.89 23.02 -2.17
C TYR A 69 11.28 24.30 -1.45
N ASP A 70 11.30 25.42 -2.18
CA ASP A 70 11.60 26.74 -1.61
C ASP A 70 10.35 27.31 -0.93
N PHE A 71 10.03 26.76 0.24
CA PHE A 71 8.99 27.32 1.08
C PHE A 71 9.49 28.53 1.86
N GLY A 72 8.65 29.56 1.99
CA GLY A 72 8.94 30.70 2.84
C GLY A 72 9.21 30.32 4.31
N GLU A 73 9.74 31.26 5.09
CA GLU A 73 10.10 31.06 6.51
C GLU A 73 8.89 30.70 7.41
N ASP A 74 7.68 31.00 6.96
CA ASP A 74 6.42 30.80 7.70
C ASP A 74 5.85 29.38 7.55
N VAL A 75 6.49 28.51 6.74
CA VAL A 75 6.02 27.15 6.49
C VAL A 75 6.74 26.13 7.36
N VAL A 76 5.96 25.33 8.10
CA VAL A 76 6.48 24.21 8.88
C VAL A 76 6.58 23.00 7.98
N VAL A 77 7.81 22.61 7.62
CA VAL A 77 8.07 21.45 6.77
C VAL A 77 8.17 20.19 7.64
N LEU A 78 7.40 19.17 7.29
CA LEU A 78 7.35 17.88 7.99
C LEU A 78 8.07 16.78 7.18
N ASP A 79 8.40 15.69 7.87
CA ASP A 79 8.80 14.45 7.23
C ASP A 79 7.61 13.89 6.43
N ALA A 80 7.88 13.29 5.27
CA ALA A 80 6.87 12.69 4.42
C ALA A 80 7.13 11.20 4.21
N THR A 81 6.13 10.38 4.53
CA THR A 81 6.12 8.94 4.27
C THR A 81 5.10 8.65 3.20
N PHE A 82 5.57 8.23 2.02
CA PHE A 82 4.71 7.99 0.85
C PHE A 82 4.31 6.52 0.70
N THR A 83 4.84 5.63 1.55
CA THR A 83 4.50 4.22 1.50
C THR A 83 3.16 3.96 2.21
N PRO A 84 2.22 3.24 1.57
CA PRO A 84 0.96 2.85 2.19
C PRO A 84 1.11 1.66 3.14
N ILE A 85 2.29 1.06 3.22
CA ILE A 85 2.55 -0.14 4.04
C ILE A 85 3.12 0.27 5.39
N ARG A 86 2.39 0.00 6.47
CA ARG A 86 2.85 0.23 7.85
C ARG A 86 3.70 -0.90 8.36
N LYS A 87 3.29 -2.14 8.05
CA LYS A 87 4.00 -3.35 8.47
C LYS A 87 3.81 -4.45 7.45
N ALA A 88 4.88 -5.18 7.18
CA ALA A 88 4.84 -6.41 6.40
C ALA A 88 5.74 -7.45 7.05
N ASP A 89 5.22 -8.63 7.28
CA ASP A 89 5.97 -9.79 7.74
C ASP A 89 5.53 -11.05 7.01
N TYR A 90 6.37 -12.09 7.05
CA TYR A 90 6.04 -13.39 6.49
C TYR A 90 6.54 -14.52 7.40
N LEU A 91 5.81 -15.64 7.33
CA LEU A 91 6.19 -16.89 7.98
C LEU A 91 6.14 -18.02 6.95
N SER A 92 7.21 -18.78 6.83
CA SER A 92 7.26 -19.97 6.00
C SER A 92 7.23 -21.22 6.86
N GLU A 93 6.36 -22.15 6.51
CA GLU A 93 6.19 -23.43 7.20
C GLU A 93 6.25 -24.58 6.18
N PRO A 94 6.90 -25.73 6.51
CA PRO A 94 6.85 -26.90 5.66
C PRO A 94 5.43 -27.39 5.42
N ALA A 95 5.04 -27.56 4.18
CA ALA A 95 3.71 -28.03 3.81
C ALA A 95 3.77 -29.42 3.19
N ARG A 96 2.69 -30.18 3.38
CA ARG A 96 2.49 -31.48 2.75
C ARG A 96 1.43 -31.33 1.67
N VAL A 97 1.77 -31.70 0.44
CA VAL A 97 0.80 -31.82 -0.65
C VAL A 97 0.79 -33.28 -1.08
N GLY A 98 -0.24 -34.02 -0.66
CA GLY A 98 -0.29 -35.48 -0.85
C GLY A 98 0.85 -36.21 -0.08
N LEU A 99 1.64 -36.98 -0.79
CA LEU A 99 2.83 -37.69 -0.27
C LEU A 99 4.11 -36.87 -0.35
N ASP A 100 4.09 -35.75 -1.07
CA ASP A 100 5.24 -34.87 -1.26
C ASP A 100 5.41 -33.89 -0.10
N LYS A 101 6.64 -33.82 0.45
CA LYS A 101 7.02 -32.93 1.55
C LYS A 101 7.89 -31.74 1.10
N LYS A 102 7.97 -31.50 -0.23
CA LYS A 102 8.90 -30.53 -0.83
C LYS A 102 8.30 -29.13 -0.98
N TYR A 103 7.14 -28.89 -0.39
CA TYR A 103 6.46 -27.62 -0.52
C TYR A 103 6.52 -26.84 0.79
N ASP A 104 6.59 -25.53 0.68
CA ASP A 104 6.46 -24.62 1.78
C ASP A 104 5.16 -23.84 1.66
N LYS A 105 4.52 -23.57 2.79
CA LYS A 105 3.37 -22.69 2.93
C LYS A 105 3.86 -21.36 3.44
N VAL A 106 3.54 -20.30 2.74
CA VAL A 106 3.91 -18.94 3.14
C VAL A 106 2.68 -18.21 3.64
N HIS A 107 2.78 -17.65 4.83
CA HIS A 107 1.84 -16.71 5.39
C HIS A 107 2.43 -15.31 5.27
N ILE A 108 1.71 -14.41 4.65
CA ILE A 108 2.11 -13.01 4.49
C ILE A 108 1.11 -12.15 5.25
N ASN A 109 1.60 -11.38 6.21
CA ASN A 109 0.81 -10.41 6.97
C ASN A 109 1.18 -9.01 6.50
N VAL A 110 0.19 -8.22 6.09
CA VAL A 110 0.38 -6.84 5.63
C VAL A 110 -0.61 -5.94 6.33
N GLU A 111 -0.09 -4.90 6.96
CA GLU A 111 -0.85 -3.81 7.55
C GLU A 111 -0.64 -2.55 6.70
N THR A 112 -1.75 -1.97 6.25
CA THR A 112 -1.76 -0.75 5.42
C THR A 112 -2.29 0.45 6.21
N ASP A 113 -2.12 1.64 5.67
CA ASP A 113 -2.69 2.87 6.22
C ASP A 113 -4.17 3.10 5.85
N GLY A 114 -4.75 2.22 5.03
CA GLY A 114 -6.14 2.29 4.55
C GLY A 114 -6.29 2.85 3.13
N THR A 115 -5.23 3.40 2.52
CA THR A 115 -5.26 3.90 1.12
C THR A 115 -5.39 2.76 0.12
N ILE A 116 -4.81 1.62 0.41
CA ILE A 116 -4.89 0.40 -0.41
C ILE A 116 -5.23 -0.82 0.45
N THR A 117 -5.82 -1.83 -0.16
CA THR A 117 -6.05 -3.11 0.50
C THR A 117 -4.76 -3.95 0.56
N PRO A 118 -4.57 -4.82 1.58
CA PRO A 118 -3.42 -5.72 1.64
C PRO A 118 -3.24 -6.59 0.40
N LEU A 119 -4.34 -7.03 -0.21
CA LEU A 119 -4.30 -7.82 -1.46
C LEU A 119 -3.75 -7.00 -2.62
N GLN A 120 -4.19 -5.76 -2.77
CA GLN A 120 -3.65 -4.84 -3.79
C GLN A 120 -2.16 -4.59 -3.57
N ALA A 121 -1.74 -4.36 -2.31
CA ALA A 121 -0.34 -4.16 -1.97
C ALA A 121 0.55 -5.33 -2.43
N ILE A 122 0.14 -6.58 -2.11
CA ILE A 122 0.87 -7.79 -2.52
C ILE A 122 0.89 -7.93 -4.05
N THR A 123 -0.24 -7.66 -4.71
CA THR A 123 -0.33 -7.77 -6.18
C THR A 123 0.58 -6.75 -6.87
N MET A 124 0.59 -5.51 -6.39
CA MET A 124 1.47 -4.45 -6.93
C MET A 124 2.94 -4.78 -6.69
N ALA A 125 3.31 -5.24 -5.49
CA ALA A 125 4.67 -5.66 -5.18
C ALA A 125 5.15 -6.80 -6.07
N ALA A 126 4.29 -7.80 -6.30
CA ALA A 126 4.60 -8.90 -7.21
C ALA A 126 4.82 -8.42 -8.65
N LYS A 127 4.01 -7.46 -9.12
CA LYS A 127 4.17 -6.86 -10.45
C LYS A 127 5.51 -6.13 -10.59
N VAL A 128 5.87 -5.31 -9.60
CA VAL A 128 7.18 -4.61 -9.59
C VAL A 128 8.34 -5.60 -9.61
N CYS A 129 8.26 -6.71 -8.83
CA CYS A 129 9.27 -7.75 -8.87
C CYS A 129 9.38 -8.42 -10.26
N MET A 130 8.25 -8.68 -10.91
CA MET A 130 8.25 -9.26 -12.27
C MET A 130 8.88 -8.31 -13.29
N GLU A 131 8.53 -7.03 -13.26
CA GLU A 131 9.10 -6.01 -14.16
C GLU A 131 10.64 -5.92 -14.01
N ASN A 132 11.14 -5.90 -12.77
CA ASN A 132 12.59 -5.89 -12.52
C ASN A 132 13.28 -7.18 -13.00
N LEU A 133 12.63 -8.34 -12.86
CA LEU A 133 13.18 -9.61 -13.34
C LEU A 133 13.16 -9.70 -14.87
N ASP A 134 12.15 -9.14 -15.53
CA ASP A 134 12.08 -9.05 -16.99
C ASP A 134 13.25 -8.24 -17.57
N GLU A 135 13.65 -7.14 -16.89
CA GLU A 135 14.84 -6.38 -17.30
C GLU A 135 16.13 -7.24 -17.23
N VAL A 136 16.25 -8.07 -16.20
CA VAL A 136 17.40 -8.99 -16.08
C VAL A 136 17.42 -10.03 -17.19
N LEU A 137 16.25 -10.52 -17.62
CA LEU A 137 16.14 -11.47 -18.73
C LEU A 137 16.58 -10.86 -20.07
N THR A 138 16.31 -9.55 -20.28
CA THR A 138 16.73 -8.87 -21.52
C THR A 138 18.24 -8.64 -21.63
N VAL A 139 18.97 -8.66 -20.50
CA VAL A 139 20.44 -8.53 -20.48
C VAL A 139 21.15 -9.80 -20.93
N SER A 140 20.50 -10.96 -20.79
CA SER A 140 21.07 -12.22 -21.24
C SER A 140 20.54 -12.58 -22.65
N ASP A 141 21.40 -12.57 -23.67
CA ASP A 141 21.12 -13.14 -25.00
C ASP A 141 20.96 -14.68 -24.99
N LEU A 142 20.73 -15.24 -23.81
CA LEU A 142 20.52 -16.68 -23.63
C LEU A 142 19.05 -16.98 -23.90
N GLU A 143 18.76 -17.65 -25.01
CA GLU A 143 17.50 -18.36 -25.23
C GLU A 143 17.38 -19.44 -24.12
N LEU A 144 16.67 -19.09 -23.05
CA LEU A 144 16.31 -20.06 -22.01
C LEU A 144 15.19 -20.94 -22.60
N GLU A 145 15.47 -22.22 -22.79
CA GLU A 145 14.42 -23.21 -23.07
C GLU A 145 13.34 -23.11 -21.98
N GLU A 146 12.08 -22.98 -22.36
CA GLU A 146 10.90 -22.74 -21.51
C GLU A 146 10.62 -23.83 -20.44
N SER A 147 11.54 -24.79 -20.23
CA SER A 147 11.28 -26.04 -19.53
C SER A 147 11.61 -26.06 -18.03
N PHE A 148 11.96 -24.93 -17.39
CA PHE A 148 12.33 -24.94 -15.96
C PHE A 148 11.15 -24.73 -14.99
N MET A 149 9.98 -24.37 -15.48
CA MET A 149 8.81 -24.27 -14.61
C MET A 149 8.07 -25.60 -14.53
N VAL A 150 8.05 -26.18 -13.34
CA VAL A 150 7.12 -27.27 -13.02
C VAL A 150 5.71 -26.77 -13.31
N GLN A 151 5.02 -27.38 -14.27
CA GLN A 151 3.62 -27.04 -14.58
C GLN A 151 2.82 -27.12 -13.29
N LYS A 152 2.17 -26.01 -12.93
CA LYS A 152 1.20 -26.01 -11.82
C LYS A 152 0.14 -27.08 -12.14
N PRO A 153 -0.14 -28.01 -11.21
CA PRO A 153 -1.27 -28.93 -11.40
C PRO A 153 -2.52 -28.06 -11.61
N GLN A 154 -3.24 -28.32 -12.72
CA GLN A 154 -4.43 -27.56 -13.04
C GLN A 154 -5.47 -27.77 -11.93
N VAL A 155 -6.00 -26.67 -11.40
CA VAL A 155 -6.94 -26.61 -10.26
C VAL A 155 -8.29 -27.28 -10.59
N GLU A 156 -8.48 -27.79 -11.80
CA GLU A 156 -9.73 -28.44 -12.21
C GLU A 156 -10.05 -29.75 -11.48
N ASP A 157 -9.01 -30.49 -11.02
CA ASP A 157 -9.24 -31.79 -10.36
C ASP A 157 -9.67 -31.66 -8.88
N VAL A 158 -9.41 -30.52 -8.23
CA VAL A 158 -9.80 -30.31 -6.82
C VAL A 158 -11.29 -30.02 -6.66
N LYS A 159 -11.94 -29.44 -7.67
CA LYS A 159 -13.39 -29.18 -7.63
C LYS A 159 -14.24 -30.42 -7.79
N LYS A 160 -13.76 -31.48 -8.44
CA LYS A 160 -14.51 -32.72 -8.62
C LYS A 160 -14.57 -33.57 -7.35
N VAL A 161 -13.54 -33.53 -6.52
CA VAL A 161 -13.48 -34.33 -5.29
C VAL A 161 -14.38 -33.77 -4.19
N ASN A 162 -14.64 -32.46 -4.18
CA ASN A 162 -15.49 -31.81 -3.16
C ASN A 162 -17.01 -31.92 -3.44
N THR A 163 -17.42 -32.50 -4.56
CA THR A 163 -18.83 -32.65 -4.92
C THR A 163 -19.31 -34.11 -4.90
N MET A 164 -18.44 -35.09 -4.62
CA MET A 164 -18.88 -36.46 -4.40
C MET A 164 -19.48 -36.58 -2.99
N MET A 165 -20.78 -36.91 -2.95
CA MET A 165 -21.44 -37.26 -1.70
C MET A 165 -20.95 -38.65 -1.23
N ILE A 166 -20.96 -38.84 0.11
CA ILE A 166 -20.51 -40.10 0.77
C ILE A 166 -21.31 -41.32 0.25
N GLU A 167 -22.50 -41.08 -0.30
CA GLU A 167 -23.42 -42.10 -0.86
C GLU A 167 -22.97 -42.66 -2.21
N ASP A 168 -22.00 -41.99 -2.88
CA ASP A 168 -21.44 -42.43 -4.17
C ASP A 168 -20.19 -43.31 -4.03
N LEU A 169 -19.77 -43.60 -2.80
CA LEU A 169 -18.71 -44.53 -2.49
C LEU A 169 -19.30 -45.94 -2.25
N ASP A 170 -19.30 -46.77 -3.30
CA ASP A 170 -19.54 -48.21 -3.16
C ASP A 170 -18.46 -48.82 -2.25
N LEU A 171 -18.85 -49.18 -1.04
CA LEU A 171 -18.08 -49.98 -0.09
C LEU A 171 -18.45 -51.47 -0.22
#